data_ea7ed3f7eaf2d7961b0e0f77def2b076
#
_entry.id   ea7ed3f7eaf2d7961b0e0f77def2b076
#
_cell.length_a   1.000
_cell.length_b   1.000
_cell.length_c   1.000
_cell.angle_alpha   90.00
_cell.angle_beta   90.00
_cell.angle_gamma   90.00
#
_symmetry.space_group_name_H-M   'P 1'
#
loop_
_entity.id
_entity.type
_entity.pdbx_description
1 polymer ?
#
loop_
_entity_poly.entity_id
_entity_poly.type
_entity_poly.pdbx_seq_one_letter_code
_entity_poly.pdbx_strand_id
1 'polypeptide(L)'
;MSELSVNHLLGIKYINNKDIDLIFETADHFKEVINRPIKKVPSLRDITIANIFFENSTRTKLSFELAQKRLSADVISFSAAQSSVKKGETLIDTVNNILSMKVDMVVMRHSHPGAAYFLANNVSASIINAGDGAHEHPTQGLLDSYSIREKLGEVGGKKVVIVGDVLHSRVALSNIYALQMQGAEVKVCGPKTLIPRYVESLGVTVESDLRKALEWCDVANMLRVQNERMDVNYFPSTREYAQQYGVDKQLLDSLSKEIVIMHPGPINRGVEITSDVADSKQSLIMNQVENGVAIRMAVIYLLAAKIKQ
;
A
#
# COMPACT_ATOMS: atom_id res chain seq x y z
N MET A 1 -18.33 -13.58 -15.88
CA MET A 1 -17.94 -12.59 -14.86
C MET A 1 -16.62 -11.99 -15.29
N SER A 2 -16.40 -10.71 -15.08
CA SER A 2 -15.10 -10.11 -15.32
C SER A 2 -14.07 -10.69 -14.36
N GLU A 3 -12.89 -11.05 -14.85
CA GLU A 3 -11.81 -11.69 -14.08
C GLU A 3 -10.55 -10.86 -14.14
N LEU A 4 -9.71 -10.97 -13.11
CA LEU A 4 -8.38 -10.35 -13.14
C LEU A 4 -7.54 -10.96 -14.27
N SER A 5 -6.72 -10.16 -14.93
CA SER A 5 -5.79 -10.65 -15.96
C SER A 5 -4.65 -11.50 -15.39
N VAL A 6 -4.44 -11.46 -14.07
CA VAL A 6 -3.33 -12.09 -13.35
C VAL A 6 -3.82 -13.13 -12.34
N ASN A 7 -2.97 -14.12 -12.02
CA ASN A 7 -3.23 -15.16 -11.00
C ASN A 7 -2.64 -14.79 -9.62
N HIS A 8 -1.81 -13.77 -9.57
CA HIS A 8 -1.11 -13.29 -8.38
C HIS A 8 -1.15 -11.75 -8.37
N LEU A 9 -1.17 -11.12 -7.21
CA LEU A 9 -0.97 -9.67 -7.10
C LEU A 9 0.44 -9.39 -6.58
N LEU A 10 1.41 -9.31 -7.48
CA LEU A 10 2.83 -9.15 -7.15
C LEU A 10 3.29 -7.68 -7.11
N GLY A 11 2.65 -6.83 -7.90
CA GLY A 11 2.91 -5.41 -8.02
C GLY A 11 1.88 -4.74 -8.90
N ILE A 12 1.76 -3.43 -8.82
CA ILE A 12 0.86 -2.64 -9.67
C ILE A 12 1.32 -2.70 -11.13
N LYS A 13 2.61 -2.71 -11.38
CA LYS A 13 3.17 -2.78 -12.75
C LYS A 13 2.80 -4.06 -13.52
N TYR A 14 2.27 -5.07 -12.87
CA TYR A 14 1.88 -6.35 -13.49
C TYR A 14 0.39 -6.45 -13.80
N ILE A 15 -0.42 -5.48 -13.39
CA ILE A 15 -1.85 -5.39 -13.68
C ILE A 15 -2.13 -4.24 -14.66
N ASN A 16 -3.35 -4.14 -15.15
CA ASN A 16 -3.78 -3.11 -16.08
C ASN A 16 -4.97 -2.30 -15.53
N ASN A 17 -5.40 -1.25 -16.25
CA ASN A 17 -6.52 -0.40 -15.82
C ASN A 17 -7.81 -1.18 -15.60
N LYS A 18 -8.12 -2.18 -16.44
CA LYS A 18 -9.34 -2.99 -16.29
C LYS A 18 -9.31 -3.81 -14.99
N ASP A 19 -8.11 -4.28 -14.59
CA ASP A 19 -7.95 -4.96 -13.30
C ASP A 19 -8.19 -3.99 -12.14
N ILE A 20 -7.67 -2.75 -12.23
CA ILE A 20 -7.89 -1.72 -11.20
C ILE A 20 -9.37 -1.38 -11.09
N ASP A 21 -10.04 -1.16 -12.23
CA ASP A 21 -11.47 -0.84 -12.27
C ASP A 21 -12.29 -1.97 -11.64
N LEU A 22 -12.01 -3.23 -11.99
CA LEU A 22 -12.67 -4.40 -11.43
C LEU A 22 -12.44 -4.53 -9.91
N ILE A 23 -11.21 -4.29 -9.45
CA ILE A 23 -10.89 -4.28 -8.01
C ILE A 23 -11.69 -3.17 -7.31
N PHE A 24 -11.77 -1.98 -7.90
CA PHE A 24 -12.48 -0.86 -7.30
C PHE A 24 -13.99 -1.06 -7.26
N GLU A 25 -14.60 -1.55 -8.33
CA GLU A 25 -16.03 -1.91 -8.36
C GLU A 25 -16.34 -2.98 -7.31
N THR A 26 -15.48 -3.99 -7.20
CA THR A 26 -15.63 -5.05 -6.19
C THR A 26 -15.44 -4.49 -4.78
N ALA A 27 -14.53 -3.54 -4.59
CA ALA A 27 -14.30 -2.88 -3.30
C ALA A 27 -15.48 -2.00 -2.87
N ASP A 28 -16.16 -1.34 -3.82
CA ASP A 28 -17.38 -0.56 -3.55
C ASP A 28 -18.45 -1.47 -2.91
N HIS A 29 -18.69 -2.66 -3.47
CA HIS A 29 -19.61 -3.64 -2.89
C HIS A 29 -19.18 -4.13 -1.49
N PHE A 30 -17.88 -4.38 -1.30
CA PHE A 30 -17.38 -4.77 0.03
C PHE A 30 -17.40 -3.61 1.03
N LYS A 31 -17.26 -2.37 0.58
CA LYS A 31 -17.41 -1.21 1.44
C LYS A 31 -18.84 -1.10 2.00
N GLU A 32 -19.85 -1.39 1.19
CA GLU A 32 -21.22 -1.52 1.69
C GLU A 32 -21.33 -2.64 2.73
N VAL A 33 -20.73 -3.82 2.47
CA VAL A 33 -20.78 -4.94 3.40
C VAL A 33 -20.16 -4.60 4.75
N ILE A 34 -19.00 -3.94 4.78
CA ILE A 34 -18.32 -3.60 6.05
C ILE A 34 -19.08 -2.56 6.89
N ASN A 35 -20.01 -1.84 6.27
CA ASN A 35 -20.87 -0.87 6.95
C ASN A 35 -22.22 -1.45 7.40
N ARG A 36 -22.52 -2.74 7.08
CA ARG A 36 -23.73 -3.45 7.54
C ARG A 36 -23.59 -3.91 9.00
N PRO A 37 -24.70 -4.17 9.71
CA PRO A 37 -24.64 -4.83 11.02
C PRO A 37 -23.90 -6.18 10.97
N ILE A 38 -24.18 -7.01 9.94
CA ILE A 38 -23.47 -8.26 9.67
C ILE A 38 -22.40 -7.98 8.62
N LYS A 39 -21.16 -7.85 9.08
CA LYS A 39 -19.98 -7.46 8.27
C LYS A 39 -19.25 -8.66 7.64
N LYS A 40 -19.92 -9.81 7.49
CA LYS A 40 -19.34 -11.07 7.06
C LYS A 40 -20.16 -11.65 5.91
N VAL A 41 -19.47 -12.16 4.88
CA VAL A 41 -20.06 -12.84 3.72
C VAL A 41 -19.45 -14.24 3.56
N PRO A 42 -20.22 -15.25 3.16
CA PRO A 42 -19.75 -16.64 3.09
C PRO A 42 -19.05 -16.99 1.76
N SER A 43 -18.34 -16.01 1.18
CA SER A 43 -17.82 -16.14 -0.19
C SER A 43 -16.63 -17.11 -0.31
N LEU A 44 -15.84 -17.28 0.76
CA LEU A 44 -14.59 -18.06 0.72
C LEU A 44 -14.51 -19.11 1.85
N ARG A 45 -15.63 -19.78 2.15
CA ARG A 45 -15.70 -20.79 3.25
C ARG A 45 -14.72 -21.96 3.09
N ASP A 46 -14.41 -22.31 1.83
CA ASP A 46 -13.57 -23.48 1.50
C ASP A 46 -12.15 -23.06 1.07
N ILE A 47 -11.76 -21.80 1.33
CA ILE A 47 -10.46 -21.27 0.95
C ILE A 47 -9.62 -21.05 2.20
N THR A 48 -8.43 -21.63 2.22
CA THR A 48 -7.44 -21.44 3.29
C THR A 48 -6.36 -20.47 2.83
N ILE A 49 -6.14 -19.40 3.61
CA ILE A 49 -5.17 -18.34 3.29
C ILE A 49 -4.10 -18.28 4.38
N ALA A 50 -2.83 -18.38 3.97
CA ALA A 50 -1.69 -18.19 4.87
C ALA A 50 -1.13 -16.78 4.80
N ASN A 51 -1.06 -16.10 5.95
CA ASN A 51 -0.34 -14.83 6.11
C ASN A 51 1.08 -15.10 6.57
N ILE A 52 2.07 -14.92 5.69
CA ILE A 52 3.48 -15.21 5.95
C ILE A 52 4.26 -13.90 6.00
N PHE A 53 4.58 -13.44 7.20
CA PHE A 53 5.23 -12.14 7.42
C PHE A 53 6.65 -12.34 7.95
N PHE A 54 7.64 -12.08 7.09
CA PHE A 54 9.06 -12.08 7.43
C PHE A 54 9.55 -10.74 7.98
N GLU A 55 8.72 -9.72 7.89
CA GLU A 55 8.93 -8.36 8.38
C GLU A 55 7.79 -7.94 9.30
N ASN A 56 8.09 -7.24 10.38
CA ASN A 56 7.06 -6.77 11.32
C ASN A 56 6.08 -5.80 10.63
N SER A 57 4.80 -6.07 10.76
CA SER A 57 3.73 -5.19 10.27
C SER A 57 2.41 -5.47 10.94
N THR A 58 2.09 -4.72 11.98
CA THR A 58 0.84 -4.90 12.73
C THR A 58 -0.37 -4.55 11.88
N ARG A 59 -0.41 -3.36 11.29
CA ARG A 59 -1.58 -2.88 10.54
C ARG A 59 -1.87 -3.70 9.28
N THR A 60 -0.85 -3.96 8.46
CA THR A 60 -1.04 -4.73 7.22
C THR A 60 -1.53 -6.13 7.54
N LYS A 61 -0.92 -6.79 8.54
CA LYS A 61 -1.33 -8.12 8.98
C LYS A 61 -2.79 -8.12 9.46
N LEU A 62 -3.13 -7.24 10.41
CA LEU A 62 -4.50 -7.14 10.94
C LEU A 62 -5.54 -6.83 9.86
N SER A 63 -5.21 -5.95 8.90
CA SER A 63 -6.12 -5.61 7.82
C SER A 63 -6.35 -6.78 6.86
N PHE A 64 -5.32 -7.57 6.51
CA PHE A 64 -5.50 -8.80 5.74
C PHE A 64 -6.29 -9.85 6.50
N GLU A 65 -5.95 -10.11 7.76
CA GLU A 65 -6.69 -11.06 8.60
C GLU A 65 -8.17 -10.69 8.73
N LEU A 66 -8.46 -9.39 8.89
CA LEU A 66 -9.83 -8.91 8.98
C LEU A 66 -10.58 -9.09 7.65
N ALA A 67 -9.95 -8.76 6.52
CA ALA A 67 -10.51 -8.94 5.19
C ALA A 67 -10.83 -10.42 4.92
N GLN A 68 -9.91 -11.33 5.22
CA GLN A 68 -10.07 -12.78 5.07
C GLN A 68 -11.20 -13.34 5.92
N LYS A 69 -11.25 -12.94 7.21
CA LYS A 69 -12.33 -13.35 8.13
C LYS A 69 -13.69 -12.82 7.72
N ARG A 70 -13.77 -11.63 7.15
CA ARG A 70 -15.03 -11.06 6.62
C ARG A 70 -15.53 -11.82 5.38
N LEU A 71 -14.64 -12.38 4.58
CA LEU A 71 -14.95 -13.27 3.46
C LEU A 71 -15.24 -14.71 3.88
N SER A 72 -15.13 -15.04 5.17
CA SER A 72 -15.28 -16.39 5.74
C SER A 72 -14.19 -17.38 5.31
N ALA A 73 -13.01 -16.91 4.92
CA ALA A 73 -11.86 -17.79 4.66
C ALA A 73 -11.25 -18.32 5.97
N ASP A 74 -10.66 -19.51 5.89
CA ASP A 74 -9.79 -20.03 6.95
C ASP A 74 -8.43 -19.31 6.90
N VAL A 75 -7.95 -18.89 8.08
CA VAL A 75 -6.76 -18.02 8.15
C VAL A 75 -5.69 -18.65 9.01
N ILE A 76 -4.52 -18.84 8.43
CA ILE A 76 -3.31 -19.26 9.13
C ILE A 76 -2.34 -18.07 9.13
N SER A 77 -1.80 -17.71 10.29
CA SER A 77 -0.82 -16.62 10.41
C SER A 77 0.50 -17.14 10.93
N PHE A 78 1.56 -16.85 10.17
CA PHE A 78 2.93 -17.18 10.47
C PHE A 78 3.78 -15.91 10.58
N SER A 79 4.61 -15.83 11.61
CA SER A 79 5.58 -14.76 11.79
C SER A 79 6.98 -15.34 11.93
N ALA A 80 7.86 -15.02 10.98
CA ALA A 80 9.22 -15.54 10.94
C ALA A 80 10.09 -15.12 12.14
N ALA A 81 9.75 -14.02 12.81
CA ALA A 81 10.47 -13.55 14.00
C ALA A 81 10.47 -14.57 15.16
N GLN A 82 9.52 -15.52 15.15
CA GLN A 82 9.33 -16.54 16.21
C GLN A 82 9.59 -17.97 15.73
N SER A 83 10.11 -18.21 14.52
CA SER A 83 10.02 -19.49 13.82
C SER A 83 11.37 -20.08 13.40
N SER A 84 11.28 -21.30 12.83
CA SER A 84 12.36 -22.17 12.31
C SER A 84 13.22 -21.55 11.20
N VAL A 85 12.87 -20.42 10.60
CA VAL A 85 13.74 -19.66 9.68
C VAL A 85 15.12 -19.36 10.32
N LYS A 86 15.18 -19.24 11.65
CA LYS A 86 16.44 -19.16 12.40
C LYS A 86 17.28 -20.45 12.34
N LYS A 87 16.74 -21.55 11.83
CA LYS A 87 17.41 -22.86 11.71
C LYS A 87 18.02 -23.11 10.32
N GLY A 88 18.01 -22.11 9.42
CA GLY A 88 18.59 -22.23 8.08
C GLY A 88 17.63 -22.76 7.01
N GLU A 89 16.32 -22.82 7.28
CA GLU A 89 15.30 -23.20 6.29
C GLU A 89 15.17 -22.13 5.19
N THR A 90 15.09 -22.55 3.94
CA THR A 90 14.91 -21.61 2.84
C THR A 90 13.48 -21.07 2.77
N LEU A 91 13.28 -19.93 2.07
CA LEU A 91 11.94 -19.37 1.83
C LEU A 91 11.00 -20.38 1.18
N ILE A 92 11.48 -21.11 0.17
CA ILE A 92 10.69 -22.11 -0.56
C ILE A 92 10.31 -23.27 0.35
N ASP A 93 11.25 -23.80 1.13
CA ASP A 93 10.97 -24.92 2.04
C ASP A 93 9.93 -24.54 3.09
N THR A 94 10.07 -23.36 3.69
CA THR A 94 9.08 -22.83 4.65
C THR A 94 7.69 -22.74 4.01
N VAL A 95 7.59 -22.19 2.80
CA VAL A 95 6.29 -22.03 2.12
C VAL A 95 5.74 -23.36 1.68
N ASN A 96 6.55 -24.27 1.12
CA ASN A 96 6.09 -25.60 0.71
C ASN A 96 5.57 -26.42 1.89
N ASN A 97 6.20 -26.32 3.07
CA ASN A 97 5.69 -26.94 4.29
C ASN A 97 4.29 -26.41 4.65
N ILE A 98 4.06 -25.10 4.51
CA ILE A 98 2.74 -24.49 4.74
C ILE A 98 1.72 -24.93 3.67
N LEU A 99 2.12 -24.95 2.40
CA LEU A 99 1.24 -25.37 1.29
C LEU A 99 0.84 -26.85 1.36
N SER A 100 1.70 -27.70 1.94
CA SER A 100 1.40 -29.11 2.18
C SER A 100 0.19 -29.33 3.11
N MET A 101 -0.20 -28.28 3.89
CA MET A 101 -1.43 -28.27 4.70
C MET A 101 -2.68 -27.88 3.91
N LYS A 102 -2.63 -27.92 2.56
CA LYS A 102 -3.72 -27.54 1.66
C LYS A 102 -4.11 -26.06 1.74
N VAL A 103 -3.12 -25.18 1.76
CA VAL A 103 -3.30 -23.74 1.66
C VAL A 103 -3.43 -23.33 0.20
N ASP A 104 -4.46 -22.53 -0.12
CA ASP A 104 -4.82 -22.13 -1.47
C ASP A 104 -4.16 -20.81 -1.89
N MET A 105 -3.95 -19.92 -0.93
CA MET A 105 -3.44 -18.57 -1.17
C MET A 105 -2.44 -18.14 -0.09
N VAL A 106 -1.41 -17.40 -0.50
CA VAL A 106 -0.39 -16.86 0.40
C VAL A 106 -0.36 -15.34 0.30
N VAL A 107 -0.52 -14.67 1.44
CA VAL A 107 -0.24 -13.24 1.59
C VAL A 107 1.15 -13.12 2.21
N MET A 108 2.11 -12.60 1.43
CA MET A 108 3.50 -12.55 1.84
C MET A 108 4.01 -11.12 2.02
N ARG A 109 4.74 -10.88 3.12
CA ARG A 109 5.53 -9.68 3.33
C ARG A 109 6.98 -10.05 3.61
N HIS A 110 7.91 -9.45 2.88
CA HIS A 110 9.33 -9.78 2.95
C HIS A 110 10.21 -8.52 2.93
N SER A 111 11.41 -8.60 3.52
CA SER A 111 12.39 -7.51 3.51
C SER A 111 13.14 -7.36 2.18
N HIS A 112 13.22 -8.43 1.38
CA HIS A 112 13.92 -8.40 0.10
C HIS A 112 12.96 -8.13 -1.06
N PRO A 113 13.30 -7.17 -1.97
CA PRO A 113 12.57 -6.94 -3.20
C PRO A 113 12.49 -8.19 -4.07
N GLY A 114 11.35 -8.42 -4.72
CA GLY A 114 11.16 -9.54 -5.65
C GLY A 114 10.85 -10.89 -4.97
N ALA A 115 10.84 -10.98 -3.65
CA ALA A 115 10.57 -12.23 -2.94
C ALA A 115 9.18 -12.82 -3.29
N ALA A 116 8.15 -11.98 -3.43
CA ALA A 116 6.81 -12.41 -3.84
C ALA A 116 6.81 -12.94 -5.28
N TYR A 117 7.52 -12.28 -6.19
CA TYR A 117 7.68 -12.71 -7.58
C TYR A 117 8.41 -14.06 -7.67
N PHE A 118 9.51 -14.19 -6.93
CA PHE A 118 10.26 -15.44 -6.86
C PHE A 118 9.36 -16.59 -6.37
N LEU A 119 8.57 -16.36 -5.33
CA LEU A 119 7.67 -17.37 -4.79
C LEU A 119 6.59 -17.76 -5.80
N ALA A 120 5.95 -16.80 -6.47
CA ALA A 120 4.90 -17.04 -7.46
C ALA A 120 5.35 -17.94 -8.63
N ASN A 121 6.65 -17.90 -8.98
CA ASN A 121 7.22 -18.75 -10.02
C ASN A 121 7.59 -20.17 -9.54
N ASN A 122 7.54 -20.45 -8.23
CA ASN A 122 8.02 -21.70 -7.66
C ASN A 122 6.95 -22.49 -6.88
N VAL A 123 5.73 -21.92 -6.73
CA VAL A 123 4.64 -22.58 -6.02
C VAL A 123 3.33 -22.47 -6.80
N SER A 124 2.39 -23.37 -6.52
CA SER A 124 1.08 -23.41 -7.19
C SER A 124 0.02 -22.50 -6.57
N ALA A 125 0.24 -22.03 -5.34
CA ALA A 125 -0.72 -21.16 -4.63
C ALA A 125 -0.78 -19.75 -5.23
N SER A 126 -1.91 -19.08 -5.13
CA SER A 126 -2.02 -17.66 -5.47
C SER A 126 -1.25 -16.80 -4.47
N ILE A 127 -0.43 -15.86 -4.96
CA ILE A 127 0.44 -15.01 -4.13
C ILE A 127 -0.06 -13.57 -4.14
N ILE A 128 -0.18 -12.98 -2.94
CA ILE A 128 -0.44 -11.55 -2.75
C ILE A 128 0.77 -10.92 -2.07
N ASN A 129 1.40 -9.95 -2.72
CA ASN A 129 2.47 -9.14 -2.13
C ASN A 129 1.90 -8.13 -1.13
N ALA A 130 2.20 -8.32 0.16
CA ALA A 130 1.86 -7.40 1.24
C ALA A 130 3.01 -6.42 1.58
N GLY A 131 3.95 -6.29 0.65
CA GLY A 131 5.12 -5.40 0.71
C GLY A 131 6.44 -6.15 0.72
N ASP A 132 7.31 -5.86 -0.26
CA ASP A 132 8.61 -6.48 -0.43
C ASP A 132 9.73 -5.43 -0.54
N GLY A 133 10.60 -5.37 0.45
CA GLY A 133 11.73 -4.42 0.50
C GLY A 133 11.31 -2.97 0.29
N ALA A 134 12.02 -2.25 -0.58
CA ALA A 134 11.68 -0.92 -1.08
C ALA A 134 11.02 -0.99 -2.49
N HIS A 135 10.50 -2.15 -2.90
CA HIS A 135 9.98 -2.39 -4.23
C HIS A 135 8.49 -2.00 -4.33
N GLU A 136 7.55 -2.87 -3.96
CA GLU A 136 6.13 -2.57 -4.07
C GLU A 136 5.30 -2.99 -2.85
N HIS A 137 4.16 -2.33 -2.69
CA HIS A 137 3.06 -2.70 -1.79
C HIS A 137 1.74 -2.49 -2.54
N PRO A 138 1.38 -3.40 -3.47
CA PRO A 138 0.30 -3.14 -4.44
C PRO A 138 -1.04 -2.81 -3.78
N THR A 139 -1.44 -3.51 -2.71
CA THR A 139 -2.69 -3.19 -2.02
C THR A 139 -2.67 -1.82 -1.32
N GLN A 140 -1.49 -1.24 -1.05
CA GLN A 140 -1.38 0.13 -0.56
C GLN A 140 -1.57 1.13 -1.69
N GLY A 141 -0.92 0.94 -2.85
CA GLY A 141 -1.13 1.79 -4.02
C GLY A 141 -2.60 1.80 -4.46
N LEU A 142 -3.25 0.62 -4.46
CA LEU A 142 -4.67 0.50 -4.78
C LEU A 142 -5.57 1.24 -3.79
N LEU A 143 -5.37 1.05 -2.47
CA LEU A 143 -6.22 1.72 -1.48
C LEU A 143 -6.02 3.24 -1.44
N ASP A 144 -4.79 3.72 -1.71
CA ASP A 144 -4.49 5.14 -1.78
C ASP A 144 -5.22 5.76 -2.99
N SER A 145 -5.09 5.14 -4.16
CA SER A 145 -5.78 5.57 -5.37
C SER A 145 -7.32 5.48 -5.24
N TYR A 146 -7.82 4.40 -4.65
CA TYR A 146 -9.24 4.25 -4.32
C TYR A 146 -9.74 5.37 -3.39
N SER A 147 -8.96 5.77 -2.38
CA SER A 147 -9.32 6.84 -1.46
C SER A 147 -9.37 8.20 -2.16
N ILE A 148 -8.50 8.44 -3.14
CA ILE A 148 -8.56 9.62 -3.99
C ILE A 148 -9.83 9.62 -4.83
N ARG A 149 -10.15 8.50 -5.52
CA ARG A 149 -11.39 8.35 -6.29
C ARG A 149 -12.62 8.61 -5.44
N GLU A 150 -12.68 8.05 -4.24
CA GLU A 150 -13.80 8.23 -3.33
C GLU A 150 -13.99 9.68 -2.90
N LYS A 151 -12.90 10.41 -2.66
CA LYS A 151 -12.95 11.79 -2.18
C LYS A 151 -13.17 12.80 -3.30
N LEU A 152 -12.56 12.60 -4.47
CA LEU A 152 -12.52 13.57 -5.57
C LEU A 152 -13.31 13.14 -6.82
N GLY A 153 -14.00 11.99 -6.76
CA GLY A 153 -14.81 11.45 -7.85
C GLY A 153 -14.00 10.60 -8.85
N GLU A 154 -12.80 11.02 -9.19
CA GLU A 154 -11.93 10.34 -10.15
C GLU A 154 -10.45 10.54 -9.77
N VAL A 155 -9.57 9.73 -10.36
CA VAL A 155 -8.10 9.84 -10.23
C VAL A 155 -7.50 10.54 -11.44
N GLY A 156 -8.08 10.33 -12.62
CA GLY A 156 -7.62 10.92 -13.88
C GLY A 156 -7.58 12.45 -13.82
N GLY A 157 -6.51 13.04 -14.33
CA GLY A 157 -6.30 14.48 -14.33
C GLY A 157 -6.00 15.12 -12.97
N LYS A 158 -6.02 14.36 -11.86
CA LYS A 158 -5.64 14.90 -10.54
C LYS A 158 -4.14 15.04 -10.43
N LYS A 159 -3.71 16.06 -9.71
CA LYS A 159 -2.32 16.38 -9.40
C LYS A 159 -1.96 15.83 -8.03
N VAL A 160 -1.10 14.84 -7.99
CA VAL A 160 -0.70 14.17 -6.75
C VAL A 160 0.78 14.40 -6.49
N VAL A 161 1.12 14.92 -5.31
CA VAL A 161 2.50 14.97 -4.86
C VAL A 161 2.76 13.91 -3.78
N ILE A 162 3.84 13.15 -3.96
CA ILE A 162 4.35 12.19 -2.99
C ILE A 162 5.53 12.86 -2.28
N VAL A 163 5.39 13.11 -0.97
CA VAL A 163 6.35 13.90 -0.21
C VAL A 163 7.12 13.05 0.78
N GLY A 164 8.44 13.15 0.77
CA GLY A 164 9.30 12.60 1.82
C GLY A 164 10.33 11.59 1.35
N ASP A 165 10.43 10.47 2.08
CA ASP A 165 11.40 9.41 1.82
C ASP A 165 10.93 8.48 0.68
N VAL A 166 11.16 8.92 -0.56
CA VAL A 166 10.81 8.17 -1.76
C VAL A 166 11.77 6.99 -1.97
N LEU A 167 13.05 7.15 -1.61
CA LEU A 167 14.12 6.17 -1.85
C LEU A 167 13.86 4.82 -1.15
N HIS A 168 13.41 4.87 0.09
CA HIS A 168 13.18 3.67 0.91
C HIS A 168 11.71 3.24 0.94
N SER A 169 10.83 3.97 0.22
CA SER A 169 9.38 3.75 0.29
C SER A 169 8.87 2.84 -0.82
N ARG A 170 8.50 1.61 -0.45
CA ARG A 170 7.73 0.72 -1.34
C ARG A 170 6.35 1.28 -1.73
N VAL A 171 5.81 2.15 -0.89
CA VAL A 171 4.50 2.79 -1.12
C VAL A 171 4.60 3.84 -2.22
N ALA A 172 5.70 4.61 -2.26
CA ALA A 172 5.94 5.61 -3.30
C ALA A 172 5.88 4.98 -4.69
N LEU A 173 6.58 3.86 -4.91
CA LEU A 173 6.64 3.21 -6.21
C LEU A 173 5.27 2.66 -6.62
N SER A 174 4.57 1.96 -5.73
CA SER A 174 3.22 1.47 -6.03
C SER A 174 2.23 2.59 -6.31
N ASN A 175 2.34 3.74 -5.61
CA ASN A 175 1.50 4.91 -5.89
C ASN A 175 1.84 5.55 -7.22
N ILE A 176 3.11 5.69 -7.58
CA ILE A 176 3.51 6.21 -8.89
C ILE A 176 2.84 5.39 -10.00
N TYR A 177 2.97 4.05 -9.96
CA TYR A 177 2.37 3.19 -10.96
C TYR A 177 0.84 3.26 -10.97
N ALA A 178 0.19 3.16 -9.81
CA ALA A 178 -1.27 3.16 -9.74
C ALA A 178 -1.90 4.46 -10.21
N LEU A 179 -1.32 5.60 -9.82
CA LEU A 179 -1.82 6.92 -10.14
C LEU A 179 -1.62 7.26 -11.63
N GLN A 180 -0.41 7.01 -12.16
CA GLN A 180 -0.13 7.26 -13.57
C GLN A 180 -0.97 6.36 -14.49
N MET A 181 -1.14 5.09 -14.14
CA MET A 181 -1.98 4.15 -14.89
C MET A 181 -3.41 4.65 -15.00
N GLN A 182 -3.91 5.36 -13.98
CA GLN A 182 -5.24 5.96 -13.97
C GLN A 182 -5.28 7.41 -14.51
N GLY A 183 -4.16 7.91 -15.06
CA GLY A 183 -4.09 9.21 -15.70
C GLY A 183 -3.90 10.41 -14.78
N ALA A 184 -3.42 10.20 -13.55
CA ALA A 184 -3.02 11.31 -12.68
C ALA A 184 -1.64 11.87 -13.06
N GLU A 185 -1.44 13.16 -12.82
CA GLU A 185 -0.13 13.79 -12.86
C GLU A 185 0.58 13.60 -11.50
N VAL A 186 1.79 13.03 -11.51
CA VAL A 186 2.51 12.71 -10.25
C VAL A 186 3.80 13.49 -10.15
N LYS A 187 4.00 14.16 -9.01
CA LYS A 187 5.30 14.71 -8.60
C LYS A 187 5.82 14.02 -7.36
N VAL A 188 7.14 14.05 -7.19
CA VAL A 188 7.79 13.66 -5.94
C VAL A 188 8.48 14.89 -5.33
N CYS A 189 8.43 15.01 -4.01
CA CYS A 189 9.04 16.12 -3.28
C CYS A 189 9.76 15.61 -2.03
N GLY A 190 10.97 16.09 -1.77
CA GLY A 190 11.71 15.69 -0.59
C GLY A 190 13.18 16.10 -0.67
N PRO A 191 13.98 15.81 0.39
CA PRO A 191 15.42 15.99 0.35
C PRO A 191 16.03 15.26 -0.85
N LYS A 192 16.94 15.87 -1.57
CA LYS A 192 17.60 15.26 -2.75
C LYS A 192 18.24 13.91 -2.44
N THR A 193 18.70 13.72 -1.23
CA THR A 193 19.29 12.48 -0.72
C THR A 193 18.26 11.35 -0.53
N LEU A 194 16.98 11.68 -0.42
CA LEU A 194 15.85 10.74 -0.29
C LEU A 194 15.04 10.58 -1.58
N ILE A 195 15.47 11.20 -2.67
CA ILE A 195 14.88 11.03 -4.00
C ILE A 195 15.78 10.10 -4.82
N PRO A 196 15.26 8.99 -5.39
CA PRO A 196 16.05 8.12 -6.25
C PRO A 196 16.60 8.88 -7.46
N ARG A 197 17.88 8.65 -7.79
CA ARG A 197 18.61 9.41 -8.82
C ARG A 197 17.92 9.47 -10.19
N TYR A 198 17.21 8.40 -10.55
CA TYR A 198 16.56 8.27 -11.86
C TYR A 198 15.03 8.18 -11.73
N VAL A 199 14.45 8.74 -10.68
CA VAL A 199 12.99 8.66 -10.45
C VAL A 199 12.17 9.25 -11.60
N GLU A 200 12.70 10.24 -12.31
CA GLU A 200 12.04 10.86 -13.46
C GLU A 200 11.86 9.89 -14.64
N SER A 201 12.66 8.82 -14.71
CA SER A 201 12.45 7.75 -15.71
C SER A 201 11.14 6.96 -15.49
N LEU A 202 10.51 7.12 -14.33
CA LEU A 202 9.17 6.59 -14.03
C LEU A 202 8.06 7.53 -14.54
N GLY A 203 8.39 8.63 -15.24
CA GLY A 203 7.40 9.58 -15.75
C GLY A 203 6.89 10.59 -14.71
N VAL A 204 7.56 10.73 -13.57
CA VAL A 204 7.28 11.74 -12.55
C VAL A 204 8.24 12.93 -12.68
N THR A 205 7.84 14.08 -12.13
CA THR A 205 8.74 15.24 -12.00
C THR A 205 9.12 15.44 -10.54
N VAL A 206 10.34 15.98 -10.32
CA VAL A 206 10.86 16.27 -8.98
C VAL A 206 10.67 17.74 -8.67
N GLU A 207 10.06 18.04 -7.52
CA GLU A 207 9.98 19.38 -6.93
C GLU A 207 10.74 19.39 -5.61
N SER A 208 11.65 20.34 -5.43
CA SER A 208 12.45 20.43 -4.20
C SER A 208 11.85 21.38 -3.16
N ASP A 209 10.94 22.24 -3.55
CA ASP A 209 10.26 23.21 -2.69
C ASP A 209 8.89 22.66 -2.29
N LEU A 210 8.72 22.36 -1.01
CA LEU A 210 7.47 21.81 -0.49
C LEU A 210 6.28 22.73 -0.74
N ARG A 211 6.43 24.05 -0.52
CA ARG A 211 5.31 24.99 -0.73
C ARG A 211 4.85 24.96 -2.18
N LYS A 212 5.78 24.99 -3.15
CA LYS A 212 5.43 24.92 -4.58
C LYS A 212 4.77 23.61 -4.95
N ALA A 213 5.24 22.51 -4.35
CA ALA A 213 4.62 21.19 -4.55
C ALA A 213 3.17 21.15 -4.04
N LEU A 214 2.91 21.72 -2.85
CA LEU A 214 1.57 21.79 -2.25
C LEU A 214 0.64 22.77 -3.00
N GLU A 215 1.12 23.91 -3.45
CA GLU A 215 0.34 24.84 -4.29
C GLU A 215 -0.07 24.23 -5.64
N TRP A 216 0.74 23.33 -6.17
CA TRP A 216 0.46 22.66 -7.43
C TRP A 216 -0.55 21.51 -7.28
N CYS A 217 -0.49 20.73 -6.20
CA CYS A 217 -1.20 19.47 -6.07
C CYS A 217 -2.66 19.61 -5.61
N ASP A 218 -3.48 18.61 -5.91
CA ASP A 218 -4.81 18.40 -5.33
C ASP A 218 -4.74 17.45 -4.13
N VAL A 219 -3.75 16.56 -4.15
CA VAL A 219 -3.50 15.56 -3.10
C VAL A 219 -2.02 15.53 -2.75
N ALA A 220 -1.71 15.61 -1.46
CA ALA A 220 -0.38 15.38 -0.91
C ALA A 220 -0.35 14.06 -0.15
N ASN A 221 0.40 13.08 -0.67
CA ASN A 221 0.64 11.81 0.01
C ASN A 221 1.97 11.89 0.77
N MET A 222 1.88 12.10 2.08
CA MET A 222 3.03 12.27 2.96
C MET A 222 3.61 10.91 3.33
N LEU A 223 4.88 10.68 3.00
CA LEU A 223 5.56 9.43 3.32
C LEU A 223 6.19 9.49 4.72
N ARG A 224 6.18 8.36 5.39
CA ARG A 224 6.91 8.21 6.64
C ARG A 224 8.42 8.26 6.41
N VAL A 225 9.14 9.01 7.21
CA VAL A 225 10.61 8.94 7.30
C VAL A 225 10.98 7.60 7.95
N GLN A 226 11.70 6.74 7.20
CA GLN A 226 11.98 5.36 7.61
C GLN A 226 13.38 5.22 8.22
N ASN A 227 13.61 5.85 9.38
CA ASN A 227 14.91 5.86 10.06
C ASN A 227 15.48 4.43 10.26
N GLU A 228 14.62 3.44 10.44
CA GLU A 228 15.01 2.03 10.61
C GLU A 228 15.56 1.36 9.33
N ARG A 229 15.47 2.01 8.18
CA ARG A 229 15.99 1.54 6.89
C ARG A 229 17.18 2.35 6.40
N MET A 230 17.58 3.37 7.15
CA MET A 230 18.67 4.25 6.80
C MET A 230 19.95 3.77 7.43
N ASP A 231 20.92 3.36 6.61
CA ASP A 231 22.25 2.95 7.07
C ASP A 231 23.16 4.17 7.35
N VAL A 232 22.78 5.33 6.85
CA VAL A 232 23.49 6.60 7.00
C VAL A 232 22.50 7.75 7.21
N ASN A 233 22.98 8.91 7.68
CA ASN A 233 22.17 10.11 7.82
C ASN A 233 21.94 10.76 6.44
N TYR A 234 20.73 10.65 5.91
CA TYR A 234 20.32 11.26 4.64
C TYR A 234 19.92 12.74 4.77
N PHE A 235 19.74 13.23 5.98
CA PHE A 235 19.45 14.62 6.32
C PHE A 235 20.03 14.94 7.70
N PRO A 236 20.33 16.23 8.01
CA PRO A 236 21.09 16.59 9.21
C PRO A 236 20.38 16.22 10.53
N SER A 237 19.06 16.41 10.61
CA SER A 237 18.26 16.07 11.78
C SER A 237 16.78 15.94 11.43
N THR A 238 16.04 15.17 12.23
CA THR A 238 14.57 15.07 12.13
C THR A 238 13.88 16.43 12.29
N ARG A 239 14.45 17.33 13.09
CA ARG A 239 13.95 18.70 13.26
C ARG A 239 14.08 19.52 11.97
N GLU A 240 15.21 19.44 11.31
CA GLU A 240 15.44 20.15 10.05
C GLU A 240 14.58 19.57 8.92
N TYR A 241 14.42 18.24 8.88
CA TYR A 241 13.46 17.62 7.98
C TYR A 241 12.05 18.15 8.20
N ALA A 242 11.58 18.21 9.45
CA ALA A 242 10.25 18.72 9.79
C ALA A 242 10.06 20.18 9.39
N GLN A 243 11.11 21.02 9.55
CA GLN A 243 11.06 22.42 9.15
C GLN A 243 10.98 22.62 7.63
N GLN A 244 11.61 21.75 6.83
CA GLN A 244 11.69 21.90 5.38
C GLN A 244 10.58 21.11 4.64
N TYR A 245 10.19 19.96 5.14
CA TYR A 245 9.28 19.02 4.47
C TYR A 245 8.11 18.56 5.33
N GLY A 246 7.99 19.03 6.57
CA GLY A 246 6.84 18.80 7.42
C GLY A 246 5.65 19.69 7.03
N VAL A 247 4.45 19.16 7.11
CA VAL A 247 3.22 19.91 6.87
C VAL A 247 2.53 20.20 8.19
N ASP A 248 2.39 21.46 8.53
CA ASP A 248 1.63 21.95 9.66
C ASP A 248 0.39 22.74 9.20
N LYS A 249 -0.46 23.08 10.15
CA LYS A 249 -1.69 23.81 9.87
C LYS A 249 -1.44 25.20 9.30
N GLN A 250 -0.40 25.90 9.77
CA GLN A 250 -0.07 27.22 9.29
C GLN A 250 0.29 27.22 7.82
N LEU A 251 1.05 26.22 7.39
CA LEU A 251 1.39 26.02 5.98
C LEU A 251 0.14 25.74 5.15
N LEU A 252 -0.73 24.80 5.59
CA LEU A 252 -1.96 24.48 4.87
C LEU A 252 -2.91 25.68 4.76
N ASP A 253 -3.12 26.42 5.84
CA ASP A 253 -4.00 27.60 5.87
C ASP A 253 -3.44 28.76 5.00
N SER A 254 -2.15 28.74 4.66
CA SER A 254 -1.49 29.73 3.80
C SER A 254 -1.52 29.40 2.31
N LEU A 255 -2.00 28.19 1.93
CA LEU A 255 -2.12 27.80 0.52
C LEU A 255 -3.30 28.51 -0.13
N SER A 256 -3.20 28.72 -1.44
CA SER A 256 -4.25 29.36 -2.25
C SER A 256 -5.50 28.50 -2.44
N LYS A 257 -5.42 27.19 -2.14
CA LYS A 257 -6.49 26.21 -2.28
C LYS A 257 -6.44 25.13 -1.19
N GLU A 258 -7.58 24.52 -0.94
CA GLU A 258 -7.64 23.31 -0.12
C GLU A 258 -7.06 22.10 -0.87
N ILE A 259 -6.25 21.30 -0.18
CA ILE A 259 -5.70 20.05 -0.71
C ILE A 259 -6.05 18.89 0.23
N VAL A 260 -6.05 17.69 -0.32
CA VAL A 260 -6.25 16.45 0.43
C VAL A 260 -4.92 15.96 0.99
N ILE A 261 -4.89 15.59 2.27
CA ILE A 261 -3.72 15.02 2.94
C ILE A 261 -3.90 13.51 3.12
N MET A 262 -2.91 12.75 2.69
CA MET A 262 -2.84 11.30 2.84
C MET A 262 -1.53 10.88 3.51
N HIS A 263 -1.54 9.71 4.17
CA HIS A 263 -0.35 9.13 4.77
C HIS A 263 -0.53 7.62 4.95
N PRO A 264 0.36 6.76 4.43
CA PRO A 264 0.20 5.30 4.51
C PRO A 264 0.42 4.75 5.93
N GLY A 265 0.87 5.61 6.85
CA GLY A 265 1.14 5.29 8.26
C GLY A 265 2.30 4.29 8.48
N PRO A 266 2.78 4.16 9.74
CA PRO A 266 2.45 4.99 10.89
C PRO A 266 2.96 6.43 10.72
N ILE A 267 2.30 7.38 11.34
CA ILE A 267 2.70 8.78 11.30
C ILE A 267 3.77 9.03 12.38
N ASN A 268 4.86 9.71 12.04
CA ASN A 268 5.72 10.35 13.02
C ASN A 268 5.19 11.78 13.24
N ARG A 269 4.26 11.93 14.19
CA ARG A 269 3.59 13.21 14.47
C ARG A 269 4.61 14.29 14.82
N GLY A 270 4.51 15.45 14.15
CA GLY A 270 5.47 16.55 14.28
C GLY A 270 6.72 16.39 13.40
N VAL A 271 6.81 15.37 12.57
CA VAL A 271 7.89 15.18 11.60
C VAL A 271 7.35 15.38 10.17
N GLU A 272 6.57 14.43 9.65
CA GLU A 272 5.99 14.54 8.30
C GLU A 272 4.74 15.43 8.28
N ILE A 273 3.91 15.28 9.31
CA ILE A 273 2.69 16.08 9.52
C ILE A 273 2.48 16.32 11.02
N THR A 274 1.90 17.46 11.36
CA THR A 274 1.48 17.75 12.73
C THR A 274 0.18 17.03 13.10
N SER A 275 -0.15 16.97 14.39
CA SER A 275 -1.36 16.27 14.86
C SER A 275 -2.64 16.91 14.37
N ASP A 276 -2.70 18.23 14.36
CA ASP A 276 -3.83 19.01 13.86
C ASP A 276 -4.10 18.82 12.37
N VAL A 277 -3.04 18.63 11.56
CA VAL A 277 -3.14 18.27 10.13
C VAL A 277 -3.64 16.83 9.98
N ALA A 278 -3.03 15.88 10.71
CA ALA A 278 -3.41 14.46 10.65
C ALA A 278 -4.89 14.21 11.04
N ASP A 279 -5.40 15.00 11.96
CA ASP A 279 -6.75 14.87 12.52
C ASP A 279 -7.74 15.90 11.87
N SER A 280 -7.32 16.60 10.81
CA SER A 280 -8.12 17.61 10.10
C SER A 280 -9.16 17.00 9.15
N LYS A 281 -10.10 17.83 8.67
CA LYS A 281 -11.08 17.45 7.64
C LYS A 281 -10.46 17.18 6.25
N GLN A 282 -9.26 17.69 6.00
CA GLN A 282 -8.50 17.49 4.78
C GLN A 282 -7.77 16.14 4.77
N SER A 283 -7.64 15.50 5.92
CA SER A 283 -6.95 14.22 6.09
C SER A 283 -7.84 13.03 5.73
N LEU A 284 -7.34 12.15 4.84
CA LEU A 284 -7.96 10.87 4.50
C LEU A 284 -7.33 9.67 5.23
N ILE A 285 -6.48 9.89 6.22
CA ILE A 285 -5.69 8.82 6.85
C ILE A 285 -6.57 7.70 7.41
N MET A 286 -7.66 8.04 8.08
CA MET A 286 -8.58 7.05 8.63
C MET A 286 -9.42 6.39 7.53
N ASN A 287 -9.78 7.12 6.47
CA ASN A 287 -10.45 6.57 5.29
C ASN A 287 -9.55 5.55 4.57
N GLN A 288 -8.23 5.83 4.45
CA GLN A 288 -7.26 4.88 3.88
C GLN A 288 -7.24 3.56 4.67
N VAL A 289 -7.36 3.61 6.01
CA VAL A 289 -7.40 2.39 6.85
C VAL A 289 -8.66 1.57 6.55
N GLU A 290 -9.83 2.19 6.49
CA GLU A 290 -11.10 1.54 6.16
C GLU A 290 -11.08 0.98 4.73
N ASN A 291 -10.71 1.81 3.76
CA ASN A 291 -10.59 1.44 2.35
C ASN A 291 -9.61 0.29 2.13
N GLY A 292 -8.56 0.23 2.96
CA GLY A 292 -7.61 -0.87 2.94
C GLY A 292 -8.24 -2.22 3.23
N VAL A 293 -9.28 -2.29 4.04
CA VAL A 293 -10.00 -3.55 4.28
C VAL A 293 -10.84 -3.92 3.06
N ALA A 294 -11.59 -2.97 2.48
CA ALA A 294 -12.42 -3.20 1.30
C ALA A 294 -11.58 -3.65 0.07
N ILE A 295 -10.48 -2.96 -0.20
CA ILE A 295 -9.54 -3.30 -1.30
C ILE A 295 -8.95 -4.71 -1.09
N ARG A 296 -8.53 -5.05 0.13
CA ARG A 296 -8.00 -6.39 0.41
C ARG A 296 -9.06 -7.48 0.28
N MET A 297 -10.31 -7.20 0.69
CA MET A 297 -11.42 -8.11 0.43
C MET A 297 -11.64 -8.31 -1.08
N ALA A 298 -11.63 -7.24 -1.88
CA ALA A 298 -11.80 -7.31 -3.32
C ALA A 298 -10.69 -8.13 -4.00
N VAL A 299 -9.42 -7.83 -3.69
CA VAL A 299 -8.27 -8.55 -4.25
C VAL A 299 -8.31 -10.04 -3.91
N ILE A 300 -8.55 -10.38 -2.64
CA ILE A 300 -8.62 -11.79 -2.18
C ILE A 300 -9.77 -12.52 -2.88
N TYR A 301 -10.95 -11.89 -2.94
CA TYR A 301 -12.14 -12.47 -3.57
C TYR A 301 -11.92 -12.74 -5.07
N LEU A 302 -11.38 -11.77 -5.80
CA LEU A 302 -11.16 -11.90 -7.24
C LEU A 302 -10.08 -12.94 -7.59
N LEU A 303 -8.98 -12.99 -6.80
CA LEU A 303 -7.96 -14.02 -7.00
C LEU A 303 -8.47 -15.42 -6.62
N ALA A 304 -9.27 -15.54 -5.56
CA ALA A 304 -9.85 -16.82 -5.15
C ALA A 304 -10.84 -17.38 -6.18
N ALA A 305 -11.52 -16.53 -6.95
CA ALA A 305 -12.41 -16.96 -8.03
C ALA A 305 -11.65 -17.73 -9.12
N LYS A 306 -10.36 -17.45 -9.33
CA LYS A 306 -9.50 -18.16 -10.30
C LYS A 306 -8.97 -19.50 -9.78
N ILE A 307 -8.93 -19.71 -8.47
CA ILE A 307 -8.48 -20.98 -7.87
C ILE A 307 -9.59 -22.06 -8.00
N LYS A 308 -10.85 -21.64 -8.01
CA LYS A 308 -12.02 -22.54 -8.06
C LYS A 308 -12.36 -23.02 -9.48
N GLN A 309 -11.65 -22.56 -10.50
CA GLN A 309 -11.77 -23.01 -11.89
C GLN A 309 -10.74 -24.11 -12.19
#